data_cdbabc9c6b1e5d685e4d7b16997efa51
#
_entry.id   cdbabc9c6b1e5d685e4d7b16997efa51
#
_cell.length_a   1.000
_cell.length_b   1.000
_cell.length_c   1.000
_cell.angle_alpha   90.00
_cell.angle_beta   90.00
_cell.angle_gamma   90.00
#
_symmetry.space_group_name_H-M   'P 1'
#
loop_
_entity.id
_entity.type
_entity.pdbx_description
1 polymer ?
#
loop_
_entity_poly.entity_id
_entity_poly.type
_entity_poly.pdbx_seq_one_letter_code
_entity_poly.pdbx_strand_id
1 'polypeptide(L)'
;SSIVKNIIKKREIKPIETTLELAEIIKESVPEKYRRDKHPARKTFQAIRIEVNHELDVFETSIKDALDLIKVGGRVCVITFHSLEDRMCKQIFKEVSEVDKLLRKLPIIPEDKMPKFKVIANISPSLEELEFNNRARSARLRVIERVR
;
A
#
# COMPACT_ATOMS: atom_id res chain seq x y z
N SER A 1 6.56 2.15 -20.32
CA SER A 1 5.14 2.53 -20.44
C SER A 1 5.01 3.66 -21.47
N SER A 2 3.96 3.65 -22.29
CA SER A 2 3.65 4.72 -23.27
C SER A 2 3.54 6.10 -22.62
N ILE A 3 2.92 6.16 -21.45
CA ILE A 3 2.78 7.38 -20.65
C ILE A 3 4.14 8.01 -20.35
N VAL A 4 5.08 7.21 -19.79
CA VAL A 4 6.41 7.72 -19.43
C VAL A 4 7.14 8.25 -20.66
N LYS A 5 7.12 7.50 -21.77
CA LYS A 5 7.77 7.94 -23.01
C LYS A 5 7.21 9.27 -23.53
N ASN A 6 5.89 9.45 -23.46
CA ASN A 6 5.25 10.68 -23.94
C ASN A 6 5.54 11.87 -22.99
N ILE A 7 5.53 11.65 -21.68
CA ILE A 7 5.93 12.69 -20.70
C ILE A 7 7.37 13.15 -20.98
N ILE A 8 8.32 12.22 -21.14
CA ILE A 8 9.71 12.57 -21.44
C ILE A 8 9.80 13.38 -22.73
N LYS A 9 9.21 12.88 -23.81
CA LYS A 9 9.21 13.58 -25.12
C LYS A 9 8.64 14.99 -25.05
N LYS A 10 7.55 15.19 -24.34
CA LYS A 10 6.89 16.52 -24.21
C LYS A 10 7.73 17.48 -23.38
N ARG A 11 8.30 17.02 -22.23
CA ARG A 11 9.14 17.89 -21.38
C ARG A 11 10.46 18.29 -22.00
N GLU A 12 10.98 17.52 -22.99
CA GLU A 12 12.17 17.90 -23.77
C GLU A 12 11.90 19.09 -24.69
N ILE A 13 10.65 19.28 -25.11
CA ILE A 13 10.23 20.41 -25.96
C ILE A 13 9.90 21.64 -25.10
N LYS A 14 9.14 21.44 -24.02
CA LYS A 14 8.71 22.48 -23.08
C LYS A 14 8.50 21.87 -21.71
N PRO A 15 8.93 22.54 -20.61
CA PRO A 15 8.61 22.13 -19.24
C PRO A 15 7.09 21.96 -19.06
N ILE A 16 6.70 20.93 -18.31
CA ILE A 16 5.30 20.67 -17.94
C ILE A 16 5.06 21.41 -16.62
N GLU A 17 4.28 22.49 -16.67
CA GLU A 17 4.15 23.41 -15.52
C GLU A 17 2.82 23.22 -14.76
N THR A 18 1.80 22.63 -15.41
CA THR A 18 0.47 22.50 -14.82
C THR A 18 -0.01 21.05 -14.75
N THR A 19 -0.89 20.77 -13.81
CA THR A 19 -1.54 19.47 -13.69
C THR A 19 -2.44 19.16 -14.90
N LEU A 20 -3.02 20.18 -15.54
CA LEU A 20 -3.84 20.03 -16.74
C LEU A 20 -2.98 19.58 -17.93
N GLU A 21 -1.83 20.21 -18.16
CA GLU A 21 -0.88 19.81 -19.21
C GLU A 21 -0.45 18.34 -19.02
N LEU A 22 -0.08 17.95 -17.81
CA LEU A 22 0.27 16.57 -17.52
C LEU A 22 -0.91 15.61 -17.77
N ALA A 23 -2.11 15.99 -17.36
CA ALA A 23 -3.30 15.16 -17.56
C ALA A 23 -3.62 14.93 -19.06
N GLU A 24 -3.47 15.96 -19.91
CA GLU A 24 -3.67 15.82 -21.35
C GLU A 24 -2.58 14.94 -21.99
N ILE A 25 -1.32 15.11 -21.62
CA ILE A 25 -0.22 14.25 -22.10
C ILE A 25 -0.49 12.77 -21.76
N ILE A 26 -0.98 12.49 -20.55
CA ILE A 26 -1.34 11.14 -20.13
C ILE A 26 -2.52 10.62 -20.93
N LYS A 27 -3.53 11.44 -21.15
CA LYS A 27 -4.73 11.09 -21.92
C LYS A 27 -4.38 10.77 -23.38
N GLU A 28 -3.49 11.54 -24.00
CA GLU A 28 -2.96 11.25 -25.36
C GLU A 28 -2.21 9.92 -25.42
N SER A 29 -1.60 9.50 -24.31
CA SER A 29 -0.75 8.30 -24.22
C SER A 29 -1.51 6.99 -24.07
N VAL A 30 -2.83 7.03 -23.83
CA VAL A 30 -3.66 5.85 -23.59
C VAL A 30 -4.74 5.71 -24.66
N PRO A 31 -5.08 4.46 -25.07
CA PRO A 31 -6.16 4.21 -26.02
C PRO A 31 -7.51 4.77 -25.56
N GLU A 32 -8.34 5.18 -26.51
CA GLU A 32 -9.65 5.80 -26.22
C GLU A 32 -10.55 4.92 -25.33
N LYS A 33 -10.51 3.62 -25.52
CA LYS A 33 -11.25 2.65 -24.68
C LYS A 33 -10.99 2.83 -23.19
N TYR A 34 -9.76 3.14 -22.78
CA TYR A 34 -9.40 3.34 -21.36
C TYR A 34 -9.75 4.72 -20.82
N ARG A 35 -10.13 5.68 -21.69
CA ARG A 35 -10.52 7.03 -21.28
C ARG A 35 -11.96 7.10 -20.80
N ARG A 36 -12.83 6.13 -21.18
CA ARG A 36 -14.27 6.14 -20.89
C ARG A 36 -14.60 5.71 -19.47
N ASP A 37 -13.90 4.71 -18.92
CA ASP A 37 -14.26 4.12 -17.63
C ASP A 37 -13.72 4.89 -16.42
N LYS A 38 -12.51 5.42 -16.51
CA LYS A 38 -11.84 6.14 -15.42
C LYS A 38 -10.89 7.18 -15.98
N HIS A 39 -10.78 8.32 -15.30
CA HIS A 39 -9.82 9.34 -15.68
C HIS A 39 -8.40 8.76 -15.72
N PRO A 40 -7.74 8.71 -16.90
CA PRO A 40 -6.51 7.94 -17.09
C PRO A 40 -5.32 8.45 -16.24
N ALA A 41 -5.32 9.74 -15.89
CA ALA A 41 -4.25 10.35 -15.13
C ALA A 41 -4.25 9.99 -13.61
N ARG A 42 -5.35 9.46 -13.05
CA ARG A 42 -5.45 9.19 -11.59
C ARG A 42 -4.30 8.36 -11.04
N LYS A 43 -3.98 7.25 -11.71
CA LYS A 43 -2.89 6.35 -11.27
C LYS A 43 -1.52 7.00 -11.42
N THR A 44 -1.31 7.81 -12.45
CA THR A 44 -0.05 8.53 -12.66
C THR A 44 0.16 9.59 -11.59
N PHE A 45 -0.87 10.40 -11.28
CA PHE A 45 -0.79 11.37 -10.19
C PHE A 45 -0.59 10.69 -8.83
N GLN A 46 -1.25 9.56 -8.58
CA GLN A 46 -1.01 8.76 -7.38
C GLN A 46 0.45 8.29 -7.30
N ALA A 47 1.01 7.79 -8.40
CA ALA A 47 2.40 7.33 -8.44
C ALA A 47 3.39 8.48 -8.17
N ILE A 48 3.16 9.65 -8.77
CA ILE A 48 4.00 10.84 -8.53
C ILE A 48 3.89 11.28 -7.07
N ARG A 49 2.68 11.31 -6.48
CA ARG A 49 2.48 11.67 -5.07
C ARG A 49 3.22 10.73 -4.13
N ILE A 50 3.10 9.43 -4.37
CA ILE A 50 3.77 8.39 -3.58
C ILE A 50 5.29 8.60 -3.63
N GLU A 51 5.84 8.83 -4.82
CA GLU A 51 7.29 9.02 -5.01
C GLU A 51 7.79 10.31 -4.37
N VAL A 52 7.14 11.44 -4.64
CA VAL A 52 7.55 12.76 -4.12
C VAL A 52 7.46 12.83 -2.59
N ASN A 53 6.46 12.18 -2.00
CA ASN A 53 6.25 12.18 -0.56
C ASN A 53 6.94 10.99 0.15
N HIS A 54 7.58 10.09 -0.57
CA HIS A 54 8.15 8.86 -0.03
C HIS A 54 7.15 8.05 0.80
N GLU A 55 5.86 8.04 0.37
CA GLU A 55 4.74 7.52 1.16
C GLU A 55 4.94 6.06 1.58
N LEU A 56 5.45 5.22 0.69
CA LEU A 56 5.67 3.80 0.99
C LEU A 56 6.85 3.57 1.94
N ASP A 57 7.93 4.32 1.80
CA ASP A 57 9.10 4.19 2.66
C ASP A 57 8.77 4.63 4.11
N VAL A 58 8.06 5.76 4.23
CA VAL A 58 7.57 6.26 5.52
C VAL A 58 6.58 5.28 6.16
N PHE A 59 5.67 4.72 5.35
CA PHE A 59 4.68 3.74 5.81
C PHE A 59 5.36 2.46 6.32
N GLU A 60 6.33 1.92 5.59
CA GLU A 60 7.10 0.75 5.99
C GLU A 60 7.83 0.97 7.31
N THR A 61 8.58 2.08 7.39
CA THR A 61 9.35 2.45 8.59
C THR A 61 8.43 2.61 9.80
N SER A 62 7.31 3.34 9.63
CA SER A 62 6.35 3.58 10.72
C SER A 62 5.74 2.29 11.27
N ILE A 63 5.43 1.31 10.43
CA ILE A 63 4.91 0.02 10.89
C ILE A 63 5.99 -0.75 11.64
N LYS A 64 7.21 -0.81 11.12
CA LYS A 64 8.32 -1.52 11.79
C LYS A 64 8.62 -0.93 13.16
N ASP A 65 8.72 0.40 13.25
CA ASP A 65 8.94 1.11 14.51
C ASP A 65 7.80 0.85 15.51
N ALA A 66 6.54 0.87 15.05
CA ALA A 66 5.39 0.55 15.90
C ALA A 66 5.44 -0.88 16.44
N LEU A 67 5.87 -1.84 15.62
CA LEU A 67 6.02 -3.24 16.04
C LEU A 67 7.15 -3.41 17.07
N ASP A 68 8.22 -2.65 16.95
CA ASP A 68 9.34 -2.71 17.90
C ASP A 68 8.98 -2.08 19.26
N LEU A 69 8.23 -1.00 19.25
CA LEU A 69 7.86 -0.24 20.44
C LEU A 69 6.71 -0.86 21.25
N ILE A 70 5.83 -1.63 20.62
CA ILE A 70 4.63 -2.15 21.28
C ILE A 70 4.98 -3.22 22.33
N LYS A 71 4.30 -3.19 23.46
CA LYS A 71 4.46 -4.21 24.54
C LYS A 71 3.69 -5.49 24.23
N VAL A 72 4.07 -6.58 24.88
CA VAL A 72 3.32 -7.85 24.84
C VAL A 72 1.85 -7.62 25.24
N GLY A 73 0.92 -8.19 24.47
CA GLY A 73 -0.52 -7.96 24.58
C GLY A 73 -1.02 -6.71 23.85
N GLY A 74 -0.12 -5.83 23.39
CA GLY A 74 -0.49 -4.65 22.61
C GLY A 74 -0.81 -4.98 21.15
N ARG A 75 -1.57 -4.09 20.49
CA ARG A 75 -2.02 -4.24 19.11
C ARG A 75 -1.62 -3.07 18.23
N VAL A 76 -1.16 -3.37 17.03
CA VAL A 76 -0.98 -2.38 15.96
C VAL A 76 -2.14 -2.53 14.98
N CYS A 77 -2.87 -1.42 14.77
CA CYS A 77 -3.98 -1.32 13.83
C CYS A 77 -3.56 -0.43 12.66
N VAL A 78 -3.60 -0.96 11.45
CA VAL A 78 -3.21 -0.23 10.24
C VAL A 78 -4.39 -0.16 9.29
N ILE A 79 -4.76 1.07 8.87
CA ILE A 79 -5.76 1.29 7.83
C ILE A 79 -5.03 1.70 6.56
N THR A 80 -5.27 0.98 5.47
CA THR A 80 -4.70 1.26 4.15
C THR A 80 -5.81 1.65 3.19
N PHE A 81 -5.52 2.53 2.23
CA PHE A 81 -6.49 3.04 1.26
C PHE A 81 -6.19 2.64 -0.19
N HIS A 82 -5.04 2.03 -0.45
CA HIS A 82 -4.71 1.50 -1.77
C HIS A 82 -3.90 0.20 -1.70
N SER A 83 -3.86 -0.51 -2.83
CA SER A 83 -3.30 -1.87 -2.92
C SER A 83 -1.80 -1.97 -2.64
N LEU A 84 -1.03 -0.90 -2.83
CA LEU A 84 0.41 -0.92 -2.53
C LEU A 84 0.65 -0.90 -1.03
N GLU A 85 -0.02 0.00 -0.29
CA GLU A 85 0.02 0.01 1.18
C GLU A 85 -0.48 -1.33 1.76
N ASP A 86 -1.62 -1.82 1.28
CA ASP A 86 -2.22 -3.06 1.77
C ASP A 86 -1.28 -4.26 1.56
N ARG A 87 -0.63 -4.33 0.39
CA ARG A 87 0.36 -5.38 0.10
C ARG A 87 1.55 -5.31 1.03
N MET A 88 2.11 -4.12 1.24
CA MET A 88 3.25 -3.88 2.11
C MET A 88 2.91 -4.23 3.56
N CYS A 89 1.80 -3.74 4.10
CA CYS A 89 1.33 -4.06 5.44
C CYS A 89 1.15 -5.58 5.62
N LYS A 90 0.50 -6.24 4.65
CA LYS A 90 0.33 -7.70 4.66
C LYS A 90 1.67 -8.43 4.70
N GLN A 91 2.66 -7.96 3.93
CA GLN A 91 3.98 -8.59 3.87
C GLN A 91 4.72 -8.43 5.20
N ILE A 92 4.77 -7.22 5.75
CA ILE A 92 5.41 -6.96 7.05
C ILE A 92 4.76 -7.80 8.16
N PHE A 93 3.42 -7.80 8.24
CA PHE A 93 2.71 -8.59 9.23
C PHE A 93 2.98 -10.08 9.10
N LYS A 94 3.07 -10.58 7.86
CA LYS A 94 3.40 -11.98 7.59
C LYS A 94 4.80 -12.34 8.06
N GLU A 95 5.79 -11.49 7.78
CA GLU A 95 7.20 -11.73 8.14
C GLU A 95 7.37 -11.87 9.66
N VAL A 96 6.67 -11.07 10.46
CA VAL A 96 6.79 -11.10 11.92
C VAL A 96 5.85 -12.11 12.61
N SER A 97 4.82 -12.60 11.92
CA SER A 97 3.81 -13.51 12.48
C SER A 97 3.92 -14.96 12.02
N GLU A 98 4.78 -15.25 11.06
CA GLU A 98 4.96 -16.60 10.56
C GLU A 98 6.37 -17.12 10.91
N VAL A 99 6.44 -18.41 11.17
CA VAL A 99 7.73 -19.12 11.32
C VAL A 99 8.47 -19.10 9.99
N ASP A 100 9.78 -18.91 10.03
CA ASP A 100 10.63 -19.01 8.84
C ASP A 100 10.38 -20.32 8.09
N LYS A 101 10.29 -20.24 6.77
CA LYS A 101 9.98 -21.39 5.91
C LYS A 101 10.96 -22.55 6.11
N LEU A 102 12.23 -22.26 6.40
CA LEU A 102 13.25 -23.29 6.62
C LEU A 102 13.00 -24.04 7.93
N LEU A 103 12.55 -23.31 8.96
CA LEU A 103 12.30 -23.88 10.29
C LEU A 103 10.99 -24.67 10.37
N ARG A 104 10.02 -24.44 9.46
CA ARG A 104 8.75 -25.20 9.42
C ARG A 104 8.93 -26.69 9.17
N LYS A 105 10.09 -27.12 8.66
CA LYS A 105 10.40 -28.53 8.39
C LYS A 105 11.02 -29.24 9.59
N LEU A 106 11.34 -28.51 10.65
CA LEU A 106 11.90 -29.10 11.85
C LEU A 106 10.80 -29.79 12.70
N PRO A 107 11.08 -30.95 13.30
CA PRO A 107 10.12 -31.62 14.18
C PRO A 107 9.73 -30.77 15.40
N ILE A 108 10.68 -29.99 15.91
CA ILE A 108 10.51 -29.07 17.03
C ILE A 108 11.11 -27.71 16.60
N ILE A 109 10.34 -26.65 16.67
CA ILE A 109 10.81 -25.29 16.42
C ILE A 109 11.33 -24.72 17.73
N PRO A 110 12.59 -24.21 17.78
CA PRO A 110 13.12 -23.57 18.98
C PRO A 110 12.25 -22.38 19.43
N GLU A 111 12.09 -22.20 20.72
CA GLU A 111 11.18 -21.17 21.26
C GLU A 111 11.62 -19.75 20.90
N ASP A 112 12.92 -19.49 20.81
CA ASP A 112 13.51 -18.21 20.35
C ASP A 112 13.23 -17.90 18.88
N LYS A 113 12.83 -18.90 18.07
CA LYS A 113 12.46 -18.78 16.65
C LYS A 113 10.95 -18.73 16.41
N MET A 114 10.17 -18.82 17.46
CA MET A 114 8.72 -18.68 17.35
C MET A 114 8.32 -17.22 17.09
N PRO A 115 7.27 -16.96 16.27
CA PRO A 115 6.84 -15.61 15.96
C PRO A 115 6.47 -14.84 17.23
N LYS A 116 6.89 -13.58 17.28
CA LYS A 116 6.54 -12.66 18.38
C LYS A 116 5.16 -12.02 18.23
N PHE A 117 4.57 -12.15 17.06
CA PHE A 117 3.32 -11.52 16.70
C PHE A 117 2.31 -12.51 16.14
N LYS A 118 1.02 -12.16 16.24
CA LYS A 118 -0.11 -12.91 15.68
C LYS A 118 -1.04 -11.95 14.93
N VAL A 119 -1.36 -12.24 13.68
CA VAL A 119 -2.39 -11.49 12.93
C VAL A 119 -3.75 -11.78 13.55
N ILE A 120 -4.46 -10.72 13.95
CA ILE A 120 -5.76 -10.80 14.63
C ILE A 120 -6.92 -10.59 13.66
N ALA A 121 -6.80 -9.59 12.77
CA ALA A 121 -7.90 -9.25 11.87
C ALA A 121 -7.44 -8.69 10.53
N ASN A 122 -8.30 -8.86 9.53
CA ASN A 122 -8.23 -8.24 8.23
C ASN A 122 -9.66 -7.93 7.80
N ILE A 123 -10.06 -6.67 7.93
CA ILE A 123 -11.44 -6.21 7.83
C ILE A 123 -11.57 -5.25 6.66
N SER A 124 -12.60 -5.45 5.84
CA SER A 124 -13.07 -4.51 4.83
C SER A 124 -14.24 -3.70 5.40
N PRO A 125 -14.51 -2.49 4.90
CA PRO A 125 -15.68 -1.72 5.29
C PRO A 125 -16.96 -2.51 5.07
N SER A 126 -17.94 -2.34 5.95
CA SER A 126 -19.27 -2.91 5.77
C SER A 126 -20.03 -2.19 4.65
N LEU A 127 -21.10 -2.82 4.15
CA LEU A 127 -21.97 -2.16 3.17
C LEU A 127 -22.62 -0.91 3.76
N GLU A 128 -23.03 -0.97 5.02
CA GLU A 128 -23.59 0.15 5.75
C GLU A 128 -22.61 1.34 5.82
N GLU A 129 -21.33 1.10 6.15
CA GLU A 129 -20.33 2.17 6.13
C GLU A 129 -20.15 2.77 4.73
N LEU A 130 -20.20 1.96 3.67
CA LEU A 130 -20.03 2.44 2.30
C LEU A 130 -21.18 3.34 1.82
N GLU A 131 -22.38 3.17 2.38
CA GLU A 131 -23.52 4.04 2.09
C GLU A 131 -23.28 5.46 2.60
N PHE A 132 -22.68 5.62 3.79
CA PHE A 132 -22.39 6.92 4.39
C PHE A 132 -21.01 7.46 4.01
N ASN A 133 -20.03 6.59 3.77
CA ASN A 133 -18.64 6.96 3.53
C ASN A 133 -18.05 6.26 2.31
N ASN A 134 -18.38 6.77 1.13
CA ASN A 134 -17.85 6.24 -0.13
C ASN A 134 -16.31 6.28 -0.22
N ARG A 135 -15.63 7.11 0.59
CA ARG A 135 -14.15 7.17 0.65
C ARG A 135 -13.54 5.91 1.26
N ALA A 136 -14.29 5.21 2.11
CA ALA A 136 -13.87 3.95 2.72
C ALA A 136 -13.83 2.77 1.74
N ARG A 137 -14.33 2.90 0.50
CA ARG A 137 -14.48 1.80 -0.46
C ARG A 137 -13.21 0.97 -0.69
N SER A 138 -12.06 1.58 -0.63
CA SER A 138 -10.77 0.91 -0.81
C SER A 138 -10.03 0.70 0.51
N ALA A 139 -10.63 1.07 1.63
CA ALA A 139 -10.02 0.94 2.94
C ALA A 139 -9.92 -0.54 3.35
N ARG A 140 -8.85 -0.87 4.08
CA ARG A 140 -8.66 -2.17 4.70
C ARG A 140 -7.98 -2.00 6.04
N LEU A 141 -8.60 -2.53 7.09
CA LEU A 141 -8.03 -2.57 8.43
C LEU A 141 -7.32 -3.90 8.65
N ARG A 142 -6.05 -3.84 9.02
CA ARG A 142 -5.27 -4.99 9.48
C ARG A 142 -4.86 -4.79 10.92
N VAL A 143 -4.98 -5.84 11.71
CA VAL A 143 -4.63 -5.83 13.13
C VAL A 143 -3.66 -6.96 13.43
N ILE A 144 -2.58 -6.63 14.13
CA ILE A 144 -1.58 -7.58 14.63
C ILE A 144 -1.36 -7.35 16.13
N GLU A 145 -1.16 -8.41 16.88
CA GLU A 145 -0.92 -8.37 18.33
C GLU A 145 0.46 -8.92 18.65
N ARG A 146 1.19 -8.28 19.57
CA ARG A 146 2.42 -8.83 20.12
C ARG A 146 2.10 -9.85 21.20
N VAL A 147 2.49 -11.10 20.99
CA VAL A 147 2.19 -12.23 21.88
C VAL A 147 3.40 -12.67 22.74
N ARG A 148 4.60 -12.18 22.42
CA ARG A 148 5.87 -12.45 23.11
C ARG A 148 6.80 -11.25 23.18
#